data_f8f2b9d8b9a7956d807f48aa8e7ffd65
#
_entry.id   f8f2b9d8b9a7956d807f48aa8e7ffd65
#
_cell.length_a   1.000
_cell.length_b   1.000
_cell.length_c   1.000
_cell.angle_alpha   90.00
_cell.angle_beta   90.00
_cell.angle_gamma   90.00
#
_symmetry.space_group_name_H-M   'P 1'
#
loop_
_entity.id
_entity.type
_entity.pdbx_description
1 polymer ?
#
loop_
_entity_poly.entity_id
_entity_poly.type
_entity_poly.pdbx_seq_one_letter_code
_entity_poly.pdbx_strand_id
1 'polypeptide(L)'
;MGQPALGRTAESGADGRTVESNTVGAPIDWGVAAATAHRLVRSGPPVAPDEAALTVRRLRELAVSAEGHVRELTGMDDGLPPQPAEVVDRPGWVDAATDGLRLLLAENRAGPVEGIGRRVLARTAGVQIGVALAFLGSRVLGQYDPFGGPDDNAPGQLLLVAPNVLTVQRALDVPADDFQMWVCLHEATHRLQFNAVPWLREHFATQVQAFVAATEDPDSLTGMLSRLPAALRGARRRATGSSPDALALLTLLQSPEQREVLDRLLALATLLEGHADHVMDAVGPQVVPSVRQIRQRFTARRQGGGLAERVMRALLGIDAKLRQYAEGAAFTRHVVQAVGMTGFNTVWTSPETLPTRAEITDPAAWLHRVG
;
A
#
# COMPACT_ATOMS: atom_id res chain seq x y z
N MET A 1 55.21 -44.36 -42.36
CA MET A 1 56.00 -43.18 -42.74
C MET A 1 55.04 -41.97 -42.57
N GLY A 2 55.09 -41.04 -41.73
CA GLY A 2 56.06 -40.50 -40.84
C GLY A 2 55.28 -39.39 -40.11
N GLN A 3 55.39 -39.37 -38.79
CA GLN A 3 55.13 -38.14 -38.00
C GLN A 3 56.28 -37.15 -38.23
N PRO A 4 56.10 -35.84 -38.01
CA PRO A 4 56.33 -35.24 -36.68
C PRO A 4 55.39 -34.06 -36.40
N ALA A 5 55.04 -33.80 -35.17
CA ALA A 5 55.65 -33.12 -34.02
C ALA A 5 55.20 -31.67 -33.82
N LEU A 6 54.54 -31.47 -32.68
CA LEU A 6 54.70 -30.38 -31.70
C LEU A 6 54.48 -28.89 -32.10
N GLY A 7 53.43 -28.29 -31.55
CA GLY A 7 53.27 -26.86 -31.30
C GLY A 7 52.38 -26.64 -30.11
N ARG A 8 52.97 -26.49 -28.89
CA ARG A 8 52.31 -26.02 -27.67
C ARG A 8 52.10 -24.53 -27.81
N THR A 9 50.86 -24.06 -27.77
CA THR A 9 50.56 -22.67 -27.45
C THR A 9 49.79 -22.65 -26.14
N ALA A 10 50.31 -21.91 -25.18
CA ALA A 10 49.74 -21.68 -23.84
C ALA A 10 48.46 -20.85 -23.99
N GLU A 11 47.38 -21.41 -23.56
CA GLU A 11 46.12 -20.65 -23.30
C GLU A 11 46.24 -20.04 -21.92
N SER A 12 46.31 -18.72 -21.93
CA SER A 12 46.12 -17.83 -20.78
C SER A 12 44.69 -17.95 -20.28
N GLY A 13 44.49 -18.60 -19.14
CA GLY A 13 43.22 -18.64 -18.43
C GLY A 13 42.85 -17.24 -17.93
N ALA A 14 41.90 -16.62 -18.60
CA ALA A 14 41.16 -15.47 -18.04
C ALA A 14 40.13 -16.01 -17.05
N ASP A 15 40.47 -15.94 -15.75
CA ASP A 15 39.59 -16.21 -14.63
C ASP A 15 38.45 -15.17 -14.61
N GLY A 16 37.38 -15.45 -15.36
CA GLY A 16 36.15 -14.67 -15.36
C GLY A 16 35.36 -14.93 -14.09
N ARG A 17 35.76 -14.35 -12.97
CA ARG A 17 34.89 -14.22 -11.81
C ARG A 17 33.74 -13.31 -12.19
N THR A 18 32.62 -13.90 -12.55
CA THR A 18 31.33 -13.26 -12.46
C THR A 18 31.11 -12.92 -10.99
N VAL A 19 31.24 -11.65 -10.66
CA VAL A 19 30.76 -11.12 -9.39
C VAL A 19 29.23 -11.22 -9.43
N GLU A 20 28.71 -12.32 -8.94
CA GLU A 20 27.31 -12.41 -8.55
C GLU A 20 27.11 -11.30 -7.50
N SER A 21 26.43 -10.24 -7.88
CA SER A 21 25.98 -9.21 -6.96
C SER A 21 24.93 -9.84 -6.04
N ASN A 22 25.39 -10.38 -4.92
CA ASN A 22 24.56 -10.90 -3.85
C ASN A 22 23.89 -9.71 -3.16
N THR A 23 22.82 -9.19 -3.73
CA THR A 23 21.92 -8.22 -3.10
C THR A 23 21.14 -8.93 -2.00
N VAL A 24 21.76 -9.05 -0.83
CA VAL A 24 21.15 -9.64 0.35
C VAL A 24 20.33 -8.56 1.03
N GLY A 25 19.01 -8.64 0.89
CA GLY A 25 18.08 -7.75 1.57
C GLY A 25 18.29 -7.68 3.09
N ALA A 26 17.97 -6.54 3.70
CA ALA A 26 18.09 -6.40 5.15
C ALA A 26 17.21 -7.46 5.85
N PRO A 27 17.75 -8.28 6.73
CA PRO A 27 16.98 -9.35 7.36
C PRO A 27 15.89 -8.77 8.27
N ILE A 28 14.69 -9.34 8.20
CA ILE A 28 13.56 -8.98 9.07
C ILE A 28 13.21 -10.19 9.93
N ASP A 29 13.13 -10.00 11.25
CA ASP A 29 12.59 -11.00 12.17
C ASP A 29 11.07 -10.83 12.27
N TRP A 30 10.33 -11.59 11.44
CA TRP A 30 8.88 -11.52 11.36
C TRP A 30 8.19 -12.00 12.65
N GLY A 31 8.80 -12.94 13.37
CA GLY A 31 8.31 -13.38 14.68
C GLY A 31 8.35 -12.23 15.69
N VAL A 32 9.45 -11.47 15.70
CA VAL A 32 9.58 -10.27 16.54
C VAL A 32 8.60 -9.18 16.08
N ALA A 33 8.37 -9.02 14.78
CA ALA A 33 7.42 -8.04 14.27
C ALA A 33 5.99 -8.35 14.75
N ALA A 34 5.51 -9.58 14.54
CA ALA A 34 4.20 -10.02 14.99
C ALA A 34 4.06 -9.90 16.52
N ALA A 35 5.01 -10.43 17.30
CA ALA A 35 4.97 -10.37 18.75
C ALA A 35 4.95 -8.93 19.29
N THR A 36 5.71 -8.02 18.67
CA THR A 36 5.71 -6.60 19.03
C THR A 36 4.37 -5.96 18.71
N ALA A 37 3.82 -6.23 17.53
CA ALA A 37 2.53 -5.70 17.12
C ALA A 37 1.39 -6.18 18.03
N HIS A 38 1.31 -7.48 18.32
CA HIS A 38 0.34 -8.05 19.25
C HIS A 38 0.40 -7.43 20.65
N ARG A 39 1.60 -7.15 21.14
CA ARG A 39 1.80 -6.54 22.46
C ARG A 39 1.36 -5.08 22.52
N LEU A 40 1.47 -4.35 21.42
CA LEU A 40 1.22 -2.91 21.34
C LEU A 40 -0.14 -2.56 20.76
N VAL A 41 -0.76 -3.45 19.99
CA VAL A 41 -2.09 -3.19 19.41
C VAL A 41 -3.11 -3.06 20.54
N ARG A 42 -3.91 -2.00 20.49
CA ARG A 42 -4.91 -1.71 21.51
C ARG A 42 -6.12 -2.63 21.35
N SER A 43 -6.73 -3.02 22.45
CA SER A 43 -8.03 -3.71 22.45
C SER A 43 -9.09 -2.89 21.71
N GLY A 44 -10.07 -3.57 21.11
CA GLY A 44 -11.24 -2.93 20.51
C GLY A 44 -12.12 -2.24 21.57
N PRO A 45 -13.18 -1.55 21.13
CA PRO A 45 -14.17 -1.00 22.05
C PRO A 45 -14.89 -2.14 22.77
N PRO A 46 -15.32 -1.93 24.03
CA PRO A 46 -16.17 -2.89 24.72
C PRO A 46 -17.53 -2.98 23.99
N VAL A 47 -17.93 -4.19 23.64
CA VAL A 47 -19.21 -4.49 22.98
C VAL A 47 -19.80 -5.78 23.55
N ALA A 48 -21.14 -5.87 23.55
CA ALA A 48 -21.82 -7.11 23.91
C ALA A 48 -21.52 -8.20 22.86
N PRO A 49 -21.40 -9.49 23.26
CA PRO A 49 -21.15 -10.58 22.31
C PRO A 49 -22.14 -10.63 21.14
N ASP A 50 -23.41 -10.38 21.40
CA ASP A 50 -24.46 -10.38 20.37
C ASP A 50 -24.29 -9.24 19.38
N GLU A 51 -23.88 -8.04 19.84
CA GLU A 51 -23.57 -6.91 18.98
C GLU A 51 -22.34 -7.20 18.10
N ALA A 52 -21.31 -7.82 18.68
CA ALA A 52 -20.13 -8.23 17.93
C ALA A 52 -20.50 -9.25 16.83
N ALA A 53 -21.28 -10.29 17.19
CA ALA A 53 -21.72 -11.31 16.24
C ALA A 53 -22.61 -10.73 15.13
N LEU A 54 -23.51 -9.79 15.47
CA LEU A 54 -24.33 -9.09 14.49
C LEU A 54 -23.48 -8.26 13.51
N THR A 55 -22.52 -7.51 14.04
CA THR A 55 -21.61 -6.69 13.23
C THR A 55 -20.82 -7.54 12.25
N VAL A 56 -20.27 -8.68 12.70
CA VAL A 56 -19.52 -9.61 11.85
C VAL A 56 -20.40 -10.15 10.71
N ARG A 57 -21.62 -10.62 11.01
CA ARG A 57 -22.54 -11.09 9.98
C ARG A 57 -22.87 -9.98 8.97
N ARG A 58 -23.20 -8.80 9.49
CA ARG A 58 -23.60 -7.65 8.65
C ARG A 58 -22.48 -7.21 7.72
N LEU A 59 -21.24 -7.11 8.20
CA LEU A 59 -20.08 -6.77 7.38
C LEU A 59 -19.83 -7.79 6.26
N ARG A 60 -20.02 -9.09 6.52
CA ARG A 60 -19.91 -10.14 5.49
C ARG A 60 -20.99 -10.01 4.39
N GLU A 61 -22.24 -9.77 4.80
CA GLU A 61 -23.36 -9.56 3.85
C GLU A 61 -23.14 -8.30 3.02
N LEU A 62 -22.74 -7.20 3.66
CA LEU A 62 -22.50 -5.92 2.99
C LEU A 62 -21.30 -5.96 2.04
N ALA A 63 -20.26 -6.73 2.33
CA ALA A 63 -19.13 -6.89 1.43
C ALA A 63 -19.55 -7.53 0.09
N VAL A 64 -20.38 -8.55 0.13
CA VAL A 64 -20.96 -9.18 -1.09
C VAL A 64 -21.83 -8.20 -1.86
N SER A 65 -22.71 -7.47 -1.17
CA SER A 65 -23.59 -6.48 -1.79
C SER A 65 -22.78 -5.31 -2.39
N ALA A 66 -21.77 -4.82 -1.67
CA ALA A 66 -20.91 -3.73 -2.12
C ALA A 66 -20.17 -4.08 -3.42
N GLU A 67 -19.66 -5.30 -3.54
CA GLU A 67 -19.00 -5.74 -4.77
C GLU A 67 -19.92 -5.70 -5.97
N GLY A 68 -21.20 -6.08 -5.83
CA GLY A 68 -22.20 -5.96 -6.90
C GLY A 68 -22.36 -4.52 -7.36
N HIS A 69 -22.49 -3.56 -6.44
CA HIS A 69 -22.59 -2.14 -6.77
C HIS A 69 -21.32 -1.59 -7.44
N VAL A 70 -20.14 -2.04 -7.01
CA VAL A 70 -18.88 -1.63 -7.64
C VAL A 70 -18.77 -2.16 -9.05
N ARG A 71 -19.11 -3.43 -9.31
CA ARG A 71 -19.12 -4.02 -10.67
C ARG A 71 -20.10 -3.25 -11.60
N GLU A 72 -21.30 -2.98 -11.14
CA GLU A 72 -22.30 -2.22 -11.90
C GLU A 72 -21.81 -0.82 -12.26
N LEU A 73 -21.20 -0.11 -11.30
CA LEU A 73 -20.74 1.26 -11.50
C LEU A 73 -19.49 1.35 -12.38
N THR A 74 -18.54 0.46 -12.16
CA THR A 74 -17.21 0.54 -12.82
C THR A 74 -17.14 -0.26 -14.11
N GLY A 75 -18.00 -1.25 -14.30
CA GLY A 75 -17.88 -2.22 -15.37
C GLY A 75 -16.69 -3.18 -15.22
N MET A 76 -16.01 -3.16 -14.09
CA MET A 76 -14.92 -4.10 -13.80
C MET A 76 -15.48 -5.43 -13.33
N ASP A 77 -15.02 -6.52 -13.93
CA ASP A 77 -15.43 -7.87 -13.57
C ASP A 77 -14.23 -8.82 -13.67
N ASP A 78 -14.03 -9.63 -12.64
CA ASP A 78 -13.00 -10.66 -12.58
C ASP A 78 -13.52 -12.05 -13.00
N GLY A 79 -14.81 -12.15 -13.37
CA GLY A 79 -15.47 -13.42 -13.73
C GLY A 79 -15.72 -14.35 -12.54
N LEU A 80 -15.39 -13.95 -11.31
CA LEU A 80 -15.62 -14.72 -10.11
C LEU A 80 -16.92 -14.30 -9.42
N PRO A 81 -17.59 -15.21 -8.70
CA PRO A 81 -18.74 -14.83 -7.88
C PRO A 81 -18.27 -13.92 -6.73
N PRO A 82 -19.13 -12.93 -6.32
CA PRO A 82 -18.82 -12.12 -5.16
C PRO A 82 -18.55 -12.98 -3.93
N GLN A 83 -17.45 -12.67 -3.21
CA GLN A 83 -17.04 -13.43 -2.05
C GLN A 83 -17.19 -12.59 -0.77
N PRO A 84 -17.56 -13.22 0.36
CA PRO A 84 -17.61 -12.51 1.63
C PRO A 84 -16.21 -12.06 2.05
N ALA A 85 -16.17 -10.94 2.80
CA ALA A 85 -14.96 -10.51 3.46
C ALA A 85 -14.63 -11.41 4.65
N GLU A 86 -13.36 -11.57 4.96
CA GLU A 86 -12.94 -12.06 6.27
C GLU A 86 -13.02 -10.90 7.28
N VAL A 87 -13.85 -11.11 8.30
CA VAL A 87 -14.04 -10.10 9.34
C VAL A 87 -13.20 -10.49 10.56
N VAL A 88 -12.22 -9.66 10.86
CA VAL A 88 -11.17 -9.90 11.86
C VAL A 88 -11.22 -8.89 13.00
N ASP A 89 -10.57 -9.23 14.10
CA ASP A 89 -10.18 -8.28 15.11
C ASP A 89 -8.82 -7.63 14.79
N ARG A 90 -8.31 -6.76 15.66
CA ARG A 90 -7.04 -6.07 15.44
C ARG A 90 -5.83 -7.00 15.44
N PRO A 91 -5.71 -7.98 16.37
CA PRO A 91 -4.68 -9.01 16.28
C PRO A 91 -4.75 -9.83 15.01
N GLY A 92 -5.92 -10.29 14.59
CA GLY A 92 -6.10 -11.05 13.36
C GLY A 92 -5.68 -10.25 12.10
N TRP A 93 -5.95 -8.94 12.07
CA TRP A 93 -5.43 -8.08 11.02
C TRP A 93 -3.89 -7.97 11.05
N VAL A 94 -3.30 -7.89 12.25
CA VAL A 94 -1.83 -7.87 12.39
C VAL A 94 -1.20 -9.14 11.81
N ASP A 95 -1.79 -10.31 12.07
CA ASP A 95 -1.32 -11.58 11.55
C ASP A 95 -1.38 -11.60 10.01
N ALA A 96 -2.54 -11.28 9.44
CA ALA A 96 -2.73 -11.23 8.00
C ALA A 96 -1.79 -10.22 7.31
N ALA A 97 -1.66 -9.00 7.87
CA ALA A 97 -0.76 -7.99 7.33
C ALA A 97 0.72 -8.38 7.44
N THR A 98 1.11 -9.10 8.49
CA THR A 98 2.48 -9.63 8.66
C THR A 98 2.77 -10.69 7.60
N ASP A 99 1.82 -11.59 7.34
CA ASP A 99 1.96 -12.65 6.35
C ASP A 99 1.99 -12.07 4.92
N GLY A 100 1.09 -11.15 4.58
CA GLY A 100 1.09 -10.48 3.29
C GLY A 100 2.41 -9.72 3.01
N LEU A 101 2.92 -8.97 3.99
CA LEU A 101 4.21 -8.30 3.88
C LEU A 101 5.37 -9.30 3.75
N ARG A 102 5.31 -10.42 4.45
CA ARG A 102 6.32 -11.47 4.35
C ARG A 102 6.34 -12.06 2.95
N LEU A 103 5.19 -12.36 2.36
CA LEU A 103 5.07 -12.87 0.99
C LEU A 103 5.57 -11.84 -0.03
N LEU A 104 5.11 -10.61 0.05
CA LEU A 104 5.51 -9.52 -0.84
C LEU A 104 7.03 -9.27 -0.86
N LEU A 105 7.69 -9.47 0.29
CA LEU A 105 9.13 -9.25 0.45
C LEU A 105 9.97 -10.55 0.39
N ALA A 106 9.34 -11.72 0.19
CA ALA A 106 10.05 -13.02 0.25
C ALA A 106 11.08 -13.20 -0.87
N GLU A 107 10.79 -12.71 -2.07
CA GLU A 107 11.65 -12.91 -3.25
C GLU A 107 13.02 -12.19 -3.14
N ASN A 108 13.12 -11.16 -2.29
CA ASN A 108 14.39 -10.42 -2.08
C ASN A 108 15.28 -10.98 -0.97
N ARG A 109 15.04 -12.23 -0.51
CA ARG A 109 15.79 -12.79 0.62
C ARG A 109 16.80 -13.83 0.21
N ALA A 110 18.05 -13.51 0.42
CA ALA A 110 19.14 -14.47 0.41
C ALA A 110 19.37 -15.03 1.83
N GLY A 111 19.21 -16.34 1.98
CA GLY A 111 19.81 -17.20 2.97
C GLY A 111 19.51 -16.96 4.46
N PRO A 112 19.93 -17.88 5.32
CA PRO A 112 19.73 -17.78 6.76
C PRO A 112 20.47 -16.58 7.37
N VAL A 113 19.85 -15.96 8.38
CA VAL A 113 20.45 -14.83 9.13
C VAL A 113 21.58 -15.35 10.02
N GLU A 114 22.79 -15.41 9.49
CA GLU A 114 23.97 -15.84 10.23
C GLU A 114 24.74 -14.64 10.81
N GLY A 115 25.32 -14.85 12.00
CA GLY A 115 26.08 -13.84 12.73
C GLY A 115 25.24 -12.96 13.67
N ILE A 116 25.87 -12.56 14.80
CA ILE A 116 25.23 -11.81 15.88
C ILE A 116 24.74 -10.44 15.39
N GLY A 117 25.53 -9.73 14.59
CA GLY A 117 25.18 -8.40 14.07
C GLY A 117 23.94 -8.42 13.17
N ARG A 118 23.83 -9.41 12.26
CA ARG A 118 22.67 -9.58 11.40
C ARG A 118 21.41 -9.94 12.17
N ARG A 119 21.52 -10.75 13.22
CA ARG A 119 20.38 -11.08 14.11
C ARG A 119 19.88 -9.85 14.87
N VAL A 120 20.78 -9.00 15.36
CA VAL A 120 20.41 -7.75 16.02
C VAL A 120 19.69 -6.83 15.05
N LEU A 121 20.21 -6.67 13.83
CA LEU A 121 19.60 -5.85 12.79
C LEU A 121 18.20 -6.38 12.43
N ALA A 122 18.05 -7.69 12.21
CA ALA A 122 16.77 -8.34 11.92
C ALA A 122 15.73 -8.09 13.01
N ARG A 123 16.11 -8.21 14.27
CA ARG A 123 15.23 -7.95 15.42
C ARG A 123 14.85 -6.49 15.51
N THR A 124 15.79 -5.56 15.28
CA THR A 124 15.49 -4.13 15.28
C THR A 124 14.51 -3.77 14.19
N ALA A 125 14.69 -4.27 12.96
CA ALA A 125 13.73 -4.10 11.86
C ALA A 125 12.38 -4.72 12.21
N GLY A 126 12.35 -5.91 12.82
CA GLY A 126 11.13 -6.55 13.30
C GLY A 126 10.37 -5.70 14.31
N VAL A 127 11.06 -5.12 15.32
CA VAL A 127 10.43 -4.21 16.28
C VAL A 127 9.84 -2.98 15.59
N GLN A 128 10.55 -2.35 14.65
CA GLN A 128 10.06 -1.17 13.94
C GLN A 128 8.80 -1.48 13.13
N ILE A 129 8.82 -2.58 12.38
CA ILE A 129 7.65 -3.05 11.63
C ILE A 129 6.50 -3.38 12.58
N GLY A 130 6.75 -4.05 13.69
CA GLY A 130 5.74 -4.38 14.69
C GLY A 130 5.08 -3.15 15.31
N VAL A 131 5.83 -2.09 15.59
CA VAL A 131 5.27 -0.81 16.05
C VAL A 131 4.38 -0.18 14.99
N ALA A 132 4.80 -0.18 13.72
CA ALA A 132 3.99 0.33 12.62
C ALA A 132 2.70 -0.49 12.43
N LEU A 133 2.78 -1.81 12.45
CA LEU A 133 1.61 -2.70 12.36
C LEU A 133 0.63 -2.50 13.52
N ALA A 134 1.10 -2.36 14.76
CA ALA A 134 0.24 -2.05 15.92
C ALA A 134 -0.49 -0.72 15.77
N PHE A 135 0.22 0.29 15.25
CA PHE A 135 -0.37 1.60 14.98
C PHE A 135 -1.45 1.53 13.89
N LEU A 136 -1.15 0.87 12.77
CA LEU A 136 -2.09 0.68 11.65
C LEU A 136 -3.26 -0.22 12.05
N GLY A 137 -3.02 -1.35 12.72
CA GLY A 137 -4.05 -2.29 13.15
C GLY A 137 -5.10 -1.68 14.07
N SER A 138 -4.77 -0.56 14.74
CA SER A 138 -5.74 0.20 15.54
C SER A 138 -6.54 1.22 14.73
N ARG A 139 -6.33 1.36 13.41
CA ARG A 139 -6.89 2.44 12.55
C ARG A 139 -7.48 1.99 11.24
N VAL A 140 -6.92 0.96 10.63
CA VAL A 140 -7.37 0.41 9.36
C VAL A 140 -8.79 -0.13 9.52
N LEU A 141 -9.71 0.27 8.64
CA LEU A 141 -11.11 -0.19 8.66
C LEU A 141 -11.27 -1.50 7.89
N GLY A 142 -10.54 -1.63 6.80
CA GLY A 142 -10.43 -2.81 5.97
C GLY A 142 -9.15 -2.78 5.16
N GLN A 143 -8.91 -3.83 4.43
CA GLN A 143 -7.77 -3.99 3.53
C GLN A 143 -8.08 -5.08 2.52
N TYR A 144 -7.84 -4.80 1.25
CA TYR A 144 -7.66 -5.88 0.28
C TYR A 144 -6.17 -6.24 0.22
N ASP A 145 -5.84 -7.49 0.53
CA ASP A 145 -4.49 -8.04 0.43
C ASP A 145 -4.40 -8.88 -0.85
N PRO A 146 -3.77 -8.39 -1.91
CA PRO A 146 -3.66 -9.12 -3.17
C PRO A 146 -2.73 -10.34 -3.08
N PHE A 147 -1.91 -10.43 -2.03
CA PHE A 147 -0.96 -11.53 -1.79
C PHE A 147 -1.43 -12.50 -0.70
N GLY A 148 -2.50 -12.15 0.02
CA GLY A 148 -3.14 -13.00 1.02
C GLY A 148 -3.94 -14.12 0.36
N GLY A 149 -4.08 -15.24 1.07
CA GLY A 149 -4.87 -16.38 0.61
C GLY A 149 -4.21 -17.71 0.97
N PRO A 150 -4.91 -18.82 0.78
CA PRO A 150 -4.42 -20.15 1.17
C PRO A 150 -3.27 -20.67 0.29
N ASP A 151 -3.11 -20.14 -0.91
CA ASP A 151 -2.03 -20.50 -1.83
C ASP A 151 -1.66 -19.32 -2.75
N ASP A 152 -0.54 -19.45 -3.48
CA ASP A 152 0.02 -18.39 -4.34
C ASP A 152 -0.88 -18.01 -5.53
N ASN A 153 -1.82 -18.88 -5.92
CA ASN A 153 -2.76 -18.67 -7.01
C ASN A 153 -4.15 -18.25 -6.52
N ALA A 154 -4.35 -18.17 -5.20
CA ALA A 154 -5.62 -17.73 -4.67
C ALA A 154 -5.89 -16.26 -5.05
N PRO A 155 -7.15 -15.91 -5.31
CA PRO A 155 -7.54 -14.51 -5.30
C PRO A 155 -7.18 -13.94 -3.93
N GLY A 156 -6.67 -12.70 -3.89
CA GLY A 156 -6.30 -12.05 -2.64
C GLY A 156 -7.43 -12.03 -1.61
N GLN A 157 -7.14 -11.59 -0.41
CA GLN A 157 -8.05 -11.64 0.72
C GLN A 157 -8.59 -10.24 1.06
N LEU A 158 -9.93 -10.12 1.18
CA LEU A 158 -10.57 -8.90 1.65
C LEU A 158 -10.80 -9.01 3.16
N LEU A 159 -10.17 -8.12 3.91
CA LEU A 159 -10.23 -8.06 5.36
C LEU A 159 -11.07 -6.87 5.82
N LEU A 160 -11.93 -7.04 6.83
CA LEU A 160 -12.64 -5.97 7.51
C LEU A 160 -12.35 -6.02 9.01
N VAL A 161 -11.87 -4.91 9.57
CA VAL A 161 -11.46 -4.83 10.99
C VAL A 161 -12.64 -4.34 11.82
N ALA A 162 -13.52 -5.26 12.24
CA ALA A 162 -14.78 -4.94 12.90
C ALA A 162 -14.66 -3.99 14.10
N PRO A 163 -13.69 -4.14 15.04
CA PRO A 163 -13.55 -3.21 16.16
C PRO A 163 -13.20 -1.79 15.72
N ASN A 164 -12.50 -1.61 14.59
CA ASN A 164 -12.17 -0.29 14.06
C ASN A 164 -13.38 0.34 13.38
N VAL A 165 -14.13 -0.43 12.59
CA VAL A 165 -15.37 0.01 11.96
C VAL A 165 -16.34 0.52 13.03
N LEU A 166 -16.59 -0.25 14.08
CA LEU A 166 -17.44 0.16 15.21
C LEU A 166 -16.93 1.42 15.91
N THR A 167 -15.62 1.48 16.18
CA THR A 167 -15.00 2.63 16.85
C THR A 167 -15.20 3.92 16.05
N VAL A 168 -14.98 3.85 14.73
CA VAL A 168 -15.07 5.04 13.88
C VAL A 168 -16.54 5.41 13.64
N GLN A 169 -17.40 4.45 13.35
CA GLN A 169 -18.83 4.68 13.18
C GLN A 169 -19.46 5.38 14.38
N ARG A 170 -19.20 4.88 15.62
CA ARG A 170 -19.69 5.50 16.85
C ARG A 170 -19.13 6.91 17.04
N ALA A 171 -17.85 7.11 16.75
CA ALA A 171 -17.20 8.43 16.87
C ALA A 171 -17.67 9.45 15.82
N LEU A 172 -18.15 8.99 14.67
CA LEU A 172 -18.74 9.83 13.64
C LEU A 172 -20.23 10.08 13.89
N ASP A 173 -20.88 9.30 14.76
CA ASP A 173 -22.32 9.37 15.03
C ASP A 173 -23.15 9.32 13.73
N VAL A 174 -22.94 8.27 12.93
CA VAL A 174 -23.58 8.01 11.66
C VAL A 174 -24.31 6.67 11.69
N PRO A 175 -25.33 6.45 10.81
CA PRO A 175 -26.02 5.17 10.72
C PRO A 175 -25.03 4.03 10.44
N ALA A 176 -25.21 2.93 11.18
CA ALA A 176 -24.29 1.80 11.14
C ALA A 176 -24.23 1.15 9.76
N ASP A 177 -25.37 0.84 9.17
CA ASP A 177 -25.47 0.17 7.88
C ASP A 177 -24.85 1.01 6.76
N ASP A 178 -25.11 2.32 6.77
CA ASP A 178 -24.54 3.24 5.79
C ASP A 178 -23.01 3.31 5.88
N PHE A 179 -22.49 3.43 7.12
CA PHE A 179 -21.04 3.51 7.31
C PHE A 179 -20.34 2.18 6.97
N GLN A 180 -20.94 1.06 7.35
CA GLN A 180 -20.41 -0.28 7.05
C GLN A 180 -20.43 -0.53 5.53
N MET A 181 -21.54 -0.20 4.84
CA MET A 181 -21.63 -0.28 3.38
C MET A 181 -20.55 0.63 2.73
N TRP A 182 -20.38 1.85 3.22
CA TRP A 182 -19.40 2.80 2.72
C TRP A 182 -17.98 2.26 2.80
N VAL A 183 -17.61 1.59 3.91
CA VAL A 183 -16.31 0.90 4.05
C VAL A 183 -16.22 -0.28 3.08
N CYS A 184 -17.26 -1.11 2.99
CA CYS A 184 -17.27 -2.27 2.10
C CYS A 184 -17.12 -1.88 0.62
N LEU A 185 -17.71 -0.77 0.17
CA LEU A 185 -17.56 -0.26 -1.19
C LEU A 185 -16.09 0.09 -1.50
N HIS A 186 -15.38 0.71 -0.53
CA HIS A 186 -13.96 1.02 -0.67
C HIS A 186 -13.12 -0.23 -0.88
N GLU A 187 -13.26 -1.19 0.02
CA GLU A 187 -12.45 -2.41 -0.01
C GLU A 187 -12.81 -3.32 -1.19
N ALA A 188 -14.08 -3.39 -1.57
CA ALA A 188 -14.53 -4.12 -2.76
C ALA A 188 -13.97 -3.50 -4.06
N THR A 189 -13.79 -2.17 -4.09
CA THR A 189 -13.15 -1.51 -5.23
C THR A 189 -11.69 -1.96 -5.36
N HIS A 190 -10.94 -2.00 -4.26
CA HIS A 190 -9.56 -2.51 -4.29
C HIS A 190 -9.50 -3.97 -4.74
N ARG A 191 -10.43 -4.79 -4.27
CA ARG A 191 -10.54 -6.19 -4.72
C ARG A 191 -10.68 -6.29 -6.23
N LEU A 192 -11.62 -5.54 -6.83
CA LEU A 192 -11.83 -5.57 -8.27
C LEU A 192 -10.66 -4.98 -9.05
N GLN A 193 -10.02 -3.91 -8.55
CA GLN A 193 -8.80 -3.37 -9.16
C GLN A 193 -7.72 -4.45 -9.33
N PHE A 194 -7.46 -5.25 -8.31
CA PHE A 194 -6.42 -6.27 -8.37
C PHE A 194 -6.84 -7.57 -9.04
N ASN A 195 -8.13 -7.94 -9.01
CA ASN A 195 -8.60 -9.19 -9.58
C ASN A 195 -9.01 -9.04 -11.06
N ALA A 196 -9.65 -7.93 -11.42
CA ALA A 196 -10.08 -7.69 -12.80
C ALA A 196 -8.94 -7.16 -13.71
N VAL A 197 -7.78 -6.78 -13.14
CA VAL A 197 -6.62 -6.28 -13.87
C VAL A 197 -5.46 -7.27 -13.73
N PRO A 198 -5.30 -8.23 -14.64
CA PRO A 198 -4.43 -9.39 -14.45
C PRO A 198 -2.96 -9.07 -14.19
N TRP A 199 -2.45 -7.96 -14.76
CA TRP A 199 -1.06 -7.55 -14.63
C TRP A 199 -0.75 -6.73 -13.36
N LEU A 200 -1.78 -6.18 -12.68
CA LEU A 200 -1.60 -5.18 -11.63
C LEU A 200 -0.90 -5.73 -10.38
N ARG A 201 -1.25 -6.96 -9.98
CA ARG A 201 -0.65 -7.65 -8.83
C ARG A 201 0.87 -7.81 -9.00
N GLU A 202 1.29 -8.36 -10.15
CA GLU A 202 2.70 -8.56 -10.46
C GLU A 202 3.45 -7.23 -10.63
N HIS A 203 2.82 -6.26 -11.31
CA HIS A 203 3.40 -4.92 -11.45
C HIS A 203 3.62 -4.26 -10.09
N PHE A 204 2.64 -4.31 -9.20
CA PHE A 204 2.75 -3.75 -7.86
C PHE A 204 3.89 -4.43 -7.08
N ALA A 205 3.96 -5.76 -7.08
CA ALA A 205 5.03 -6.52 -6.44
C ALA A 205 6.41 -6.10 -6.96
N THR A 206 6.57 -6.06 -8.28
CA THR A 206 7.82 -5.64 -8.94
C THR A 206 8.24 -4.22 -8.53
N GLN A 207 7.32 -3.25 -8.48
CA GLN A 207 7.64 -1.89 -8.05
C GLN A 207 8.06 -1.84 -6.57
N VAL A 208 7.40 -2.60 -5.69
CA VAL A 208 7.76 -2.68 -4.26
C VAL A 208 9.15 -3.31 -4.09
N GLN A 209 9.42 -4.41 -4.78
CA GLN A 209 10.71 -5.09 -4.74
C GLN A 209 11.84 -4.20 -5.28
N ALA A 210 11.61 -3.50 -6.39
CA ALA A 210 12.57 -2.53 -6.94
C ALA A 210 12.85 -1.39 -5.94
N PHE A 211 11.84 -0.92 -5.22
CA PHE A 211 12.02 0.09 -4.18
C PHE A 211 12.87 -0.43 -3.02
N VAL A 212 12.59 -1.63 -2.53
CA VAL A 212 13.36 -2.28 -1.45
C VAL A 212 14.80 -2.50 -1.89
N ALA A 213 15.04 -3.07 -3.06
CA ALA A 213 16.39 -3.29 -3.60
C ALA A 213 17.19 -1.99 -3.73
N ALA A 214 16.55 -0.92 -4.20
CA ALA A 214 17.19 0.39 -4.32
C ALA A 214 17.56 1.02 -2.95
N THR A 215 16.86 0.66 -1.86
CA THR A 215 17.19 1.15 -0.51
C THR A 215 18.32 0.38 0.17
N GLU A 216 18.61 -0.83 -0.30
CA GLU A 216 19.62 -1.73 0.29
C GLU A 216 21.03 -1.57 -0.31
N ASP A 217 21.18 -0.78 -1.37
CA ASP A 217 22.48 -0.50 -1.98
C ASP A 217 23.42 0.21 -0.99
N PRO A 218 24.60 -0.37 -0.65
CA PRO A 218 25.59 0.26 0.23
C PRO A 218 26.04 1.64 -0.25
N ASP A 219 26.08 1.86 -1.56
CA ASP A 219 26.40 3.16 -2.15
C ASP A 219 25.31 4.20 -1.89
N SER A 220 24.06 3.75 -1.65
CA SER A 220 22.95 4.63 -1.27
C SER A 220 23.14 5.24 0.11
N LEU A 221 23.68 4.51 1.10
CA LEU A 221 23.99 5.05 2.43
C LEU A 221 25.11 6.09 2.38
N THR A 222 26.17 5.82 1.61
CA THR A 222 27.27 6.76 1.41
C THR A 222 26.76 8.01 0.65
N GLY A 223 25.96 7.82 -0.36
CA GLY A 223 25.27 8.88 -1.09
C GLY A 223 24.29 9.67 -0.22
N MET A 224 23.56 9.02 0.68
CA MET A 224 22.66 9.64 1.64
C MET A 224 23.43 10.53 2.63
N LEU A 225 24.53 10.04 3.20
CA LEU A 225 25.38 10.81 4.10
C LEU A 225 25.99 12.04 3.41
N SER A 226 26.41 11.91 2.16
CA SER A 226 26.95 13.02 1.36
C SER A 226 25.92 14.10 1.06
N ARG A 227 24.64 13.75 0.95
CA ARG A 227 23.50 14.66 0.68
C ARG A 227 22.91 15.29 1.94
N LEU A 228 23.18 14.73 3.13
CA LEU A 228 22.66 15.20 4.41
C LEU A 228 22.90 16.71 4.67
N PRO A 229 24.11 17.26 4.41
CA PRO A 229 24.35 18.70 4.59
C PRO A 229 23.53 19.59 3.65
N ALA A 230 23.28 19.14 2.44
CA ALA A 230 22.45 19.88 1.47
C ALA A 230 20.96 19.81 1.84
N ALA A 231 20.48 18.63 2.28
CA ALA A 231 19.12 18.41 2.75
C ALA A 231 18.82 19.27 4.00
N LEU A 232 19.73 19.31 4.97
CA LEU A 232 19.60 20.16 6.16
C LEU A 232 19.58 21.66 5.83
N ARG A 233 20.41 22.10 4.88
CA ARG A 233 20.39 23.49 4.40
C ARG A 233 19.09 23.85 3.65
N GLY A 234 18.58 22.93 2.84
CA GLY A 234 17.29 23.07 2.15
C GLY A 234 16.11 23.12 3.12
N ALA A 235 16.11 22.27 4.14
CA ALA A 235 15.10 22.26 5.20
C ALA A 235 15.10 23.57 6.01
N ARG A 236 16.28 24.11 6.37
CA ARG A 236 16.39 25.40 7.06
C ARG A 236 15.89 26.58 6.24
N ARG A 237 16.05 26.58 4.91
CA ARG A 237 15.55 27.63 4.03
C ARG A 237 14.02 27.59 3.85
N ARG A 238 13.39 26.44 3.99
CA ARG A 238 11.93 26.22 3.90
C ARG A 238 11.20 26.36 5.24
N ALA A 239 11.93 26.41 6.34
CA ALA A 239 11.38 26.45 7.71
C ALA A 239 10.81 27.83 8.15
N THR A 240 10.35 28.63 7.21
CA THR A 240 9.56 29.82 7.55
C THR A 240 8.06 29.49 7.52
N GLY A 241 7.61 28.54 8.37
CA GLY A 241 6.18 28.39 8.64
C GLY A 241 5.59 26.98 8.78
N SER A 242 6.30 25.89 8.46
CA SER A 242 5.76 24.53 8.64
C SER A 242 6.89 23.55 8.97
N SER A 243 6.62 22.59 9.84
CA SER A 243 7.54 21.47 10.10
C SER A 243 7.97 20.81 8.79
N PRO A 244 9.26 20.50 8.58
CA PRO A 244 9.70 19.85 7.37
C PRO A 244 8.95 18.53 7.21
N ASP A 245 8.30 18.35 6.05
CA ASP A 245 7.60 17.12 5.70
C ASP A 245 8.65 15.98 5.67
N ALA A 246 8.46 14.96 6.51
CA ALA A 246 9.39 13.82 6.59
C ALA A 246 9.57 13.15 5.22
N LEU A 247 8.52 13.13 4.40
CA LEU A 247 8.58 12.64 3.03
C LEU A 247 9.47 13.52 2.14
N ALA A 248 9.42 14.84 2.30
CA ALA A 248 10.29 15.77 1.56
C ALA A 248 11.78 15.60 1.94
N LEU A 249 12.07 15.32 3.22
CA LEU A 249 13.44 15.01 3.66
C LEU A 249 13.90 13.66 3.10
N LEU A 250 13.07 12.62 3.16
CA LEU A 250 13.35 11.31 2.56
C LEU A 250 13.62 11.44 1.07
N THR A 251 12.81 12.20 0.34
CA THR A 251 12.97 12.42 -1.10
C THR A 251 14.30 13.13 -1.43
N LEU A 252 14.78 14.04 -0.57
CA LEU A 252 16.07 14.72 -0.77
C LEU A 252 17.27 13.81 -0.54
N LEU A 253 17.11 12.73 0.24
CA LEU A 253 18.16 11.79 0.56
C LEU A 253 18.25 10.62 -0.44
N GLN A 254 17.22 10.39 -1.24
CA GLN A 254 17.14 9.29 -2.20
C GLN A 254 18.00 9.54 -3.45
N SER A 255 18.44 8.45 -4.09
CA SER A 255 19.01 8.48 -5.43
C SER A 255 17.95 8.87 -6.48
N PRO A 256 18.34 9.30 -7.69
CA PRO A 256 17.38 9.52 -8.78
C PRO A 256 16.52 8.30 -9.09
N GLU A 257 17.11 7.10 -9.09
CA GLU A 257 16.43 5.83 -9.33
C GLU A 257 15.42 5.50 -8.24
N GLN A 258 15.81 5.66 -6.97
CA GLN A 258 14.90 5.49 -5.83
C GLN A 258 13.70 6.43 -5.90
N ARG A 259 13.91 7.69 -6.33
CA ARG A 259 12.82 8.65 -6.49
C ARG A 259 11.86 8.24 -7.59
N GLU A 260 12.38 7.76 -8.72
CA GLU A 260 11.56 7.34 -9.84
C GLU A 260 10.66 6.15 -9.48
N VAL A 261 11.21 5.13 -8.80
CA VAL A 261 10.42 3.99 -8.31
C VAL A 261 9.38 4.45 -7.28
N LEU A 262 9.77 5.30 -6.34
CA LEU A 262 8.85 5.84 -5.33
C LEU A 262 7.73 6.67 -5.99
N ASP A 263 8.06 7.51 -6.99
CA ASP A 263 7.06 8.31 -7.69
C ASP A 263 6.06 7.45 -8.46
N ARG A 264 6.48 6.33 -9.06
CA ARG A 264 5.59 5.34 -9.68
C ARG A 264 4.68 4.66 -8.65
N LEU A 265 5.22 4.20 -7.52
CA LEU A 265 4.44 3.61 -6.44
C LEU A 265 3.42 4.59 -5.86
N LEU A 266 3.83 5.83 -5.64
CA LEU A 266 2.95 6.88 -5.14
C LEU A 266 1.85 7.24 -6.14
N ALA A 267 2.16 7.30 -7.44
CA ALA A 267 1.17 7.55 -8.49
C ALA A 267 0.14 6.42 -8.53
N LEU A 268 0.60 5.16 -8.53
CA LEU A 268 -0.28 4.00 -8.51
C LEU A 268 -1.16 3.97 -7.25
N ALA A 269 -0.59 4.14 -6.07
CA ALA A 269 -1.38 4.20 -4.83
C ALA A 269 -2.40 5.34 -4.84
N THR A 270 -2.02 6.51 -5.38
CA THR A 270 -2.93 7.66 -5.52
C THR A 270 -4.09 7.37 -6.46
N LEU A 271 -3.83 6.68 -7.58
CA LEU A 271 -4.86 6.24 -8.52
C LEU A 271 -5.84 5.25 -7.88
N LEU A 272 -5.31 4.18 -7.25
CA LEU A 272 -6.12 3.13 -6.62
C LEU A 272 -7.07 3.72 -5.58
N GLU A 273 -6.54 4.52 -4.68
CA GLU A 273 -7.31 5.17 -3.61
C GLU A 273 -8.29 6.22 -4.16
N GLY A 274 -7.87 7.00 -5.16
CA GLY A 274 -8.72 8.00 -5.78
C GLY A 274 -9.89 7.40 -6.54
N HIS A 275 -9.69 6.26 -7.19
CA HIS A 275 -10.76 5.50 -7.82
C HIS A 275 -11.73 4.94 -6.78
N ALA A 276 -11.24 4.32 -5.69
CA ALA A 276 -12.08 3.84 -4.61
C ALA A 276 -12.90 4.98 -3.97
N ASP A 277 -12.28 6.13 -3.73
CA ASP A 277 -12.95 7.33 -3.22
C ASP A 277 -14.06 7.84 -4.18
N HIS A 278 -13.79 7.81 -5.49
CA HIS A 278 -14.78 8.17 -6.51
C HIS A 278 -15.97 7.20 -6.50
N VAL A 279 -15.72 5.90 -6.46
CA VAL A 279 -16.78 4.87 -6.42
C VAL A 279 -17.69 5.05 -5.21
N MET A 280 -17.11 5.24 -4.01
CA MET A 280 -17.89 5.48 -2.79
C MET A 280 -18.84 6.67 -2.88
N ASP A 281 -18.46 7.71 -3.63
CA ASP A 281 -19.31 8.88 -3.85
C ASP A 281 -20.30 8.66 -4.98
N ALA A 282 -19.91 7.95 -6.03
CA ALA A 282 -20.68 7.77 -7.26
C ALA A 282 -21.86 6.79 -7.12
N VAL A 283 -21.75 5.78 -6.22
CA VAL A 283 -22.91 4.89 -5.92
C VAL A 283 -24.11 5.65 -5.36
N GLY A 284 -23.88 6.80 -4.76
CA GLY A 284 -24.90 7.76 -4.41
C GLY A 284 -25.77 7.39 -3.19
N PRO A 285 -26.75 8.25 -2.89
CA PRO A 285 -27.59 8.11 -1.71
C PRO A 285 -28.61 6.98 -1.79
N GLN A 286 -28.78 6.35 -2.94
CA GLN A 286 -29.65 5.17 -3.08
C GLN A 286 -29.06 3.95 -2.38
N VAL A 287 -27.72 3.83 -2.38
CA VAL A 287 -26.99 2.75 -1.72
C VAL A 287 -26.50 3.16 -0.32
N VAL A 288 -26.04 4.42 -0.18
CA VAL A 288 -25.59 4.98 1.10
C VAL A 288 -26.30 6.30 1.35
N PRO A 289 -27.50 6.30 1.96
CA PRO A 289 -28.31 7.50 2.19
C PRO A 289 -27.57 8.63 2.88
N SER A 290 -26.72 8.32 3.86
CA SER A 290 -25.95 9.32 4.63
C SER A 290 -24.54 9.60 4.08
N VAL A 291 -24.22 9.25 2.83
CA VAL A 291 -22.87 9.39 2.25
C VAL A 291 -22.27 10.78 2.43
N ARG A 292 -23.03 11.84 2.23
CA ARG A 292 -22.54 13.22 2.41
C ARG A 292 -22.16 13.52 3.87
N GLN A 293 -22.97 13.06 4.82
CA GLN A 293 -22.71 13.24 6.25
C GLN A 293 -21.49 12.43 6.68
N ILE A 294 -21.37 11.18 6.22
CA ILE A 294 -20.20 10.32 6.48
C ILE A 294 -18.95 11.02 5.96
N ARG A 295 -18.93 11.46 4.70
CA ARG A 295 -17.79 12.12 4.07
C ARG A 295 -17.37 13.38 4.84
N GLN A 296 -18.31 14.25 5.19
CA GLN A 296 -18.04 15.46 5.93
C GLN A 296 -17.43 15.17 7.31
N ARG A 297 -18.05 14.29 8.09
CA ARG A 297 -17.60 13.96 9.45
C ARG A 297 -16.27 13.19 9.44
N PHE A 298 -16.11 12.28 8.47
CA PHE A 298 -14.85 11.53 8.31
C PHE A 298 -13.68 12.43 7.95
N THR A 299 -13.88 13.39 7.04
CA THR A 299 -12.86 14.38 6.67
C THR A 299 -12.50 15.29 7.86
N ALA A 300 -13.49 15.79 8.60
CA ALA A 300 -13.25 16.60 9.80
C ALA A 300 -12.47 15.82 10.87
N ARG A 301 -12.80 14.53 11.09
CA ARG A 301 -12.07 13.66 12.02
C ARG A 301 -10.60 13.47 11.61
N ARG A 302 -10.31 13.31 10.31
CA ARG A 302 -8.94 13.14 9.79
C ARG A 302 -8.06 14.37 10.05
N GLN A 303 -8.63 15.57 10.13
CA GLN A 303 -7.92 16.82 10.42
C GLN A 303 -7.61 17.00 11.92
N GLY A 304 -8.30 16.26 12.82
CA GLY A 304 -8.06 16.27 14.26
C GLY A 304 -7.01 15.23 14.65
N GLY A 305 -6.34 15.42 15.78
CA GLY A 305 -5.42 14.43 16.35
C GLY A 305 -4.47 15.02 17.40
N GLY A 306 -4.11 14.23 18.41
CA GLY A 306 -3.15 14.60 19.44
C GLY A 306 -1.71 14.72 18.91
N LEU A 307 -0.81 15.30 19.72
CA LEU A 307 0.62 15.49 19.34
C LEU A 307 1.29 14.17 18.92
N ALA A 308 1.10 13.08 19.69
CA ALA A 308 1.66 11.76 19.40
C ALA A 308 1.13 11.19 18.07
N GLU A 309 -0.16 11.41 17.78
CA GLU A 309 -0.75 10.99 16.52
C GLU A 309 -0.23 11.81 15.34
N ARG A 310 -0.04 13.12 15.51
CA ARG A 310 0.59 13.97 14.48
C ARG A 310 2.02 13.55 14.18
N VAL A 311 2.82 13.25 15.21
CA VAL A 311 4.20 12.74 15.04
C VAL A 311 4.21 11.41 14.30
N MET A 312 3.36 10.46 14.70
CA MET A 312 3.28 9.15 14.01
C MET A 312 2.76 9.29 12.58
N ARG A 313 1.77 10.15 12.33
CA ARG A 313 1.31 10.44 10.96
C ARG A 313 2.41 11.06 10.10
N ALA A 314 3.19 11.97 10.66
CA ALA A 314 4.33 12.58 9.97
C ALA A 314 5.44 11.55 9.68
N LEU A 315 5.77 10.67 10.65
CA LEU A 315 6.77 9.61 10.48
C LEU A 315 6.35 8.57 9.44
N LEU A 316 5.05 8.25 9.35
CA LEU A 316 4.50 7.30 8.39
C LEU A 316 4.06 7.98 7.06
N GLY A 317 4.28 9.28 6.90
CA GLY A 317 3.89 10.02 5.70
C GLY A 317 2.37 10.16 5.48
N ILE A 318 1.55 9.94 6.53
CA ILE A 318 0.08 9.89 6.41
C ILE A 318 -0.49 11.24 5.96
N ASP A 319 0.08 12.38 6.35
CA ASP A 319 -0.39 13.70 5.94
C ASP A 319 -0.13 13.95 4.44
N ALA A 320 0.98 13.44 3.89
CA ALA A 320 1.22 13.40 2.45
C ALA A 320 0.22 12.46 1.75
N LYS A 321 -0.07 11.31 2.34
CA LYS A 321 -1.06 10.35 1.86
C LYS A 321 -2.47 10.96 1.76
N LEU A 322 -2.88 11.78 2.72
CA LEU A 322 -4.19 12.47 2.69
C LEU A 322 -4.32 13.46 1.54
N ARG A 323 -3.25 14.17 1.17
CA ARG A 323 -3.24 15.02 -0.03
C ARG A 323 -3.36 14.19 -1.30
N GLN A 324 -2.66 13.07 -1.37
CA GLN A 324 -2.73 12.14 -2.50
C GLN A 324 -4.13 11.58 -2.74
N TYR A 325 -4.89 11.25 -1.69
CA TYR A 325 -6.28 10.82 -1.83
C TYR A 325 -7.14 11.89 -2.52
N ALA A 326 -7.01 13.15 -2.12
CA ALA A 326 -7.76 14.24 -2.73
C ALA A 326 -7.37 14.47 -4.21
N GLU A 327 -6.08 14.38 -4.52
CA GLU A 327 -5.55 14.49 -5.89
C GLU A 327 -6.03 13.32 -6.76
N GLY A 328 -5.97 12.08 -6.27
CA GLY A 328 -6.44 10.89 -6.98
C GLY A 328 -7.95 10.92 -7.25
N ALA A 329 -8.76 11.33 -6.26
CA ALA A 329 -10.20 11.48 -6.45
C ALA A 329 -10.54 12.61 -7.45
N ALA A 330 -9.76 13.69 -7.47
CA ALA A 330 -9.91 14.77 -8.42
C ALA A 330 -9.55 14.32 -9.85
N PHE A 331 -8.44 13.58 -10.00
CA PHE A 331 -8.03 12.96 -11.26
C PHE A 331 -9.13 12.04 -11.81
N THR A 332 -9.58 11.06 -11.01
CA THR A 332 -10.62 10.10 -11.43
C THR A 332 -11.89 10.82 -11.82
N ARG A 333 -12.35 11.77 -11.00
CA ARG A 333 -13.56 12.54 -11.30
C ARG A 333 -13.44 13.33 -12.61
N HIS A 334 -12.31 13.99 -12.84
CA HIS A 334 -12.06 14.76 -14.06
C HIS A 334 -12.13 13.85 -15.30
N VAL A 335 -11.40 12.73 -15.27
CA VAL A 335 -11.38 11.78 -16.40
C VAL A 335 -12.75 11.17 -16.64
N VAL A 336 -13.44 10.71 -15.58
CA VAL A 336 -14.80 10.15 -15.71
C VAL A 336 -15.79 11.19 -16.26
N GLN A 337 -15.67 12.45 -15.86
CA GLN A 337 -16.51 13.52 -16.41
C GLN A 337 -16.24 13.79 -17.91
N ALA A 338 -14.99 13.64 -18.34
CA ALA A 338 -14.59 13.90 -19.72
C ALA A 338 -14.93 12.75 -20.68
N VAL A 339 -14.69 11.49 -20.28
CA VAL A 339 -14.78 10.32 -21.17
C VAL A 339 -15.63 9.16 -20.63
N GLY A 340 -16.33 9.37 -19.51
CA GLY A 340 -17.11 8.32 -18.84
C GLY A 340 -16.26 7.28 -18.12
N MET A 341 -16.91 6.37 -17.39
CA MET A 341 -16.23 5.30 -16.66
C MET A 341 -15.54 4.32 -17.62
N THR A 342 -16.14 4.00 -18.75
CA THR A 342 -15.53 3.15 -19.78
C THR A 342 -14.24 3.74 -20.32
N GLY A 343 -14.21 5.05 -20.57
CA GLY A 343 -12.99 5.75 -20.98
C GLY A 343 -11.95 5.82 -19.87
N PHE A 344 -12.37 6.02 -18.61
CA PHE A 344 -11.48 5.94 -17.47
C PHE A 344 -10.80 4.55 -17.34
N ASN A 345 -11.54 3.47 -17.63
CA ASN A 345 -11.01 2.10 -17.52
C ASN A 345 -9.84 1.82 -18.47
N THR A 346 -9.55 2.68 -19.45
CA THR A 346 -8.31 2.59 -20.24
C THR A 346 -7.06 2.62 -19.35
N VAL A 347 -7.14 3.21 -18.15
CA VAL A 347 -6.05 3.23 -17.17
C VAL A 347 -5.60 1.81 -16.75
N TRP A 348 -6.49 0.84 -16.86
CA TRP A 348 -6.25 -0.56 -16.48
C TRP A 348 -5.76 -1.46 -17.62
N THR A 349 -5.54 -0.91 -18.82
CA THR A 349 -5.16 -1.69 -20.01
C THR A 349 -3.77 -2.26 -19.91
N SER A 350 -2.79 -1.45 -19.49
CA SER A 350 -1.40 -1.86 -19.32
C SER A 350 -0.64 -0.93 -18.35
N PRO A 351 0.55 -1.31 -17.89
CA PRO A 351 1.38 -0.42 -17.06
C PRO A 351 1.68 0.94 -17.69
N GLU A 352 1.77 1.01 -19.03
CA GLU A 352 2.05 2.24 -19.78
C GLU A 352 0.88 3.22 -19.78
N THR A 353 -0.34 2.74 -19.58
CA THR A 353 -1.53 3.58 -19.46
C THR A 353 -1.73 4.17 -18.07
N LEU A 354 -0.99 3.71 -17.07
CA LEU A 354 -1.02 4.30 -15.74
C LEU A 354 -0.61 5.79 -15.78
N PRO A 355 -1.29 6.66 -15.02
CA PRO A 355 -0.88 8.05 -14.94
C PRO A 355 0.43 8.20 -14.16
N THR A 356 1.27 9.08 -14.64
CA THR A 356 2.40 9.57 -13.87
C THR A 356 1.94 10.49 -12.75
N ARG A 357 2.80 10.76 -11.78
CA ARG A 357 2.50 11.68 -10.69
C ARG A 357 2.15 13.10 -11.17
N ALA A 358 2.79 13.55 -12.25
CA ALA A 358 2.49 14.83 -12.89
C ALA A 358 1.10 14.83 -13.53
N GLU A 359 0.72 13.76 -14.19
CA GLU A 359 -0.59 13.62 -14.85
C GLU A 359 -1.74 13.48 -13.85
N ILE A 360 -1.50 12.95 -12.66
CA ILE A 360 -2.51 12.95 -11.58
C ILE A 360 -2.89 14.40 -11.21
N THR A 361 -1.94 15.32 -11.23
CA THR A 361 -2.20 16.75 -10.98
C THR A 361 -2.65 17.50 -12.22
N ASP A 362 -2.42 16.95 -13.41
CA ASP A 362 -2.87 17.46 -14.70
C ASP A 362 -3.57 16.36 -15.53
N PRO A 363 -4.84 16.03 -15.21
CA PRO A 363 -5.57 14.96 -15.87
C PRO A 363 -5.73 15.16 -17.39
N ALA A 364 -5.68 16.41 -17.88
CA ALA A 364 -5.76 16.70 -19.31
C ALA A 364 -4.53 16.18 -20.06
N ALA A 365 -3.35 16.23 -19.45
CA ALA A 365 -2.12 15.67 -20.02
C ALA A 365 -2.24 14.14 -20.18
N TRP A 366 -2.82 13.45 -19.20
CA TRP A 366 -3.09 12.00 -19.28
C TRP A 366 -4.07 11.67 -20.40
N LEU A 367 -5.20 12.39 -20.48
CA LEU A 367 -6.18 12.23 -21.55
C LEU A 367 -5.57 12.43 -22.95
N HIS A 368 -4.66 13.39 -23.10
CA HIS A 368 -3.98 13.64 -24.38
C HIS A 368 -2.99 12.52 -24.75
N ARG A 369 -2.36 11.87 -23.74
CA ARG A 369 -1.38 10.79 -23.98
C ARG A 369 -2.03 9.46 -24.28
N VAL A 370 -3.16 9.16 -23.63
CA VAL A 370 -3.77 7.82 -23.63
C VAL A 370 -5.05 7.76 -24.50
N GLY A 371 -5.72 8.90 -24.71
CA GLY A 371 -6.93 9.05 -25.53
C GLY A 371 -6.60 9.44 -26.98
#